data_aa39c945f9e6e5b6ba68b104c02c1bb2
#
_entry.id   aa39c945f9e6e5b6ba68b104c02c1bb2
#
_cell.length_a   1.000
_cell.length_b   1.000
_cell.length_c   1.000
_cell.angle_alpha   90.00
_cell.angle_beta   90.00
_cell.angle_gamma   90.00
#
_symmetry.space_group_name_H-M   'P 1'
#
loop_
_entity.id
_entity.type
_entity.pdbx_description
1 polymer ?
#
loop_
_entity_poly.entity_id
_entity_poly.type
_entity_poly.pdbx_seq_one_letter_code
_entity_poly.pdbx_strand_id
1 'polypeptide(L)'
;MKNTYLKPFMLLSIIVATLFACGDDDNAITPEQEDDIEANTELLAITNLYENDIVEFNQVQNGATLIASGFIISSDVSKNINQQIYIQDKTEDATSGVVIDVALDNIYLTHGIGQEILLKLNGLGMQKVENVIHIGAYSNGEITPISSDDFQDFVISTNNNEAIVPKTITINEILEAANSDEPLPTILVSIENVQIIDEQLNTTYANVDNNSDVDKTLINCTDEDTQTIILQNSGLSTFKALPFPTEQGTVTAILSKNTLTIRDTDDVAFTEERCIDDSVLLHEDFQDITDTDEAINLDGWVNVNISDPQLLIRWKAQKTEDNVFAEIEQGGPSDKYRAWLITKEIQIQNSRTLKFNLSINVNSRNSDNLEIFIIDSVTGDDINFSEANEIDDIVPLENTDGFITKEATITIPEDLDSFRIGFRYIKDNIPYTTEYQIDNIVISEE
;
A
#
# COMPACT_ATOMS: atom_id res chain seq x y z
N MET A 1 2.43 42.13 55.13
CA MET A 1 1.96 43.50 54.89
C MET A 1 1.03 43.47 53.72
N LYS A 2 -0.19 43.88 53.99
CA LYS A 2 -1.33 44.03 53.07
C LYS A 2 -1.04 45.10 52.02
N ASN A 3 -1.48 44.96 50.78
CA ASN A 3 -2.21 46.02 50.08
C ASN A 3 -3.02 45.48 48.92
N THR A 4 -4.31 45.58 49.12
CA THR A 4 -5.45 45.46 48.24
C THR A 4 -5.56 46.72 47.39
N TYR A 5 -5.77 46.62 46.05
CA TYR A 5 -6.34 47.72 45.25
C TYR A 5 -7.55 47.25 44.49
N LEU A 6 -8.68 47.91 44.81
CA LEU A 6 -9.99 47.86 44.15
C LEU A 6 -9.91 48.53 42.77
N LYS A 7 -10.60 47.94 41.80
CA LYS A 7 -10.97 48.59 40.53
C LYS A 7 -12.34 49.26 40.61
N PRO A 8 -12.52 50.46 40.11
CA PRO A 8 -13.85 51.05 39.97
C PRO A 8 -14.56 50.64 38.68
N PHE A 9 -15.82 50.29 38.82
CA PHE A 9 -16.84 50.13 37.77
C PHE A 9 -17.18 51.49 37.19
N MET A 10 -17.10 51.63 35.83
CA MET A 10 -17.59 52.75 35.10
C MET A 10 -18.85 52.38 34.33
N LEU A 11 -19.98 52.85 34.80
CA LEU A 11 -21.29 52.71 34.18
C LEU A 11 -21.40 53.75 33.03
N LEU A 12 -21.57 53.29 31.80
CA LEU A 12 -21.83 54.17 30.66
C LEU A 12 -23.30 54.09 30.26
N SER A 13 -24.07 55.13 30.57
CA SER A 13 -25.47 55.29 30.19
C SER A 13 -25.59 55.66 28.72
N ILE A 14 -26.24 54.83 27.92
CA ILE A 14 -26.59 55.15 26.56
C ILE A 14 -27.98 55.76 26.52
N ILE A 15 -28.08 57.00 26.12
CA ILE A 15 -29.34 57.73 25.84
C ILE A 15 -29.80 57.34 24.46
N VAL A 16 -30.96 56.69 24.36
CA VAL A 16 -31.65 56.44 23.07
C VAL A 16 -32.51 57.64 22.73
N ALA A 17 -32.14 58.33 21.68
CA ALA A 17 -32.97 59.36 21.07
C ALA A 17 -33.80 58.72 19.94
N THR A 18 -35.09 58.61 20.16
CA THR A 18 -36.04 58.21 19.13
C THR A 18 -36.42 59.44 18.29
N LEU A 19 -36.06 59.38 17.00
CA LEU A 19 -36.63 60.28 15.99
C LEU A 19 -37.71 59.51 15.21
N PHE A 20 -38.95 59.89 15.39
CA PHE A 20 -40.05 59.50 14.50
C PHE A 20 -39.96 60.37 13.19
N ALA A 21 -39.78 59.69 12.06
CA ALA A 21 -40.09 60.24 10.77
C ALA A 21 -41.13 59.33 10.09
N CYS A 22 -42.31 59.78 9.96
CA CYS A 22 -43.33 59.23 9.05
C CYS A 22 -42.88 59.48 7.61
N GLY A 23 -42.88 58.48 6.78
CA GLY A 23 -42.84 58.51 5.34
C GLY A 23 -43.54 57.27 4.84
N ASP A 24 -44.71 57.35 4.35
CA ASP A 24 -45.43 56.33 3.59
C ASP A 24 -44.64 56.06 2.29
N ASP A 25 -44.15 54.87 2.13
CA ASP A 25 -43.98 54.21 0.84
C ASP A 25 -44.03 52.68 1.07
N ASP A 26 -45.19 52.13 0.71
CA ASP A 26 -45.41 50.68 0.64
C ASP A 26 -44.57 50.07 -0.47
N ASN A 27 -43.36 49.62 -0.13
CA ASN A 27 -42.62 48.53 -0.79
C ASN A 27 -41.55 48.05 0.17
N ALA A 28 -41.95 47.41 1.27
CA ALA A 28 -41.10 46.52 1.98
C ALA A 28 -40.85 45.31 1.06
N ILE A 29 -39.71 45.30 0.37
CA ILE A 29 -39.14 44.07 -0.16
C ILE A 29 -38.86 43.24 1.09
N THR A 30 -39.75 42.30 1.44
CA THR A 30 -39.44 41.20 2.29
C THR A 30 -38.24 40.51 1.63
N PRO A 31 -37.13 40.28 2.31
CA PRO A 31 -36.11 39.35 1.79
C PRO A 31 -36.90 38.09 1.46
N GLU A 32 -36.84 37.61 0.22
CA GLU A 32 -37.21 36.24 -0.09
C GLU A 32 -36.47 35.37 0.94
N GLN A 33 -37.23 34.69 1.76
CA GLN A 33 -36.71 33.62 2.58
C GLN A 33 -36.11 32.66 1.57
N GLU A 34 -34.78 32.57 1.49
CA GLU A 34 -34.18 31.44 0.82
C GLU A 34 -34.80 30.20 1.47
N ASP A 35 -35.63 29.49 0.73
CA ASP A 35 -36.20 28.22 1.19
C ASP A 35 -35.01 27.36 1.63
N ASP A 36 -34.98 26.99 2.91
CA ASP A 36 -33.98 26.08 3.44
C ASP A 36 -34.03 24.80 2.58
N ILE A 37 -33.03 24.61 1.72
CA ILE A 37 -32.95 23.45 0.84
C ILE A 37 -32.53 22.27 1.71
N GLU A 38 -33.37 21.24 1.78
CA GLU A 38 -33.13 20.03 2.55
C GLU A 38 -33.04 18.83 1.62
N ALA A 39 -32.26 17.81 2.05
CA ALA A 39 -32.24 16.51 1.40
C ALA A 39 -33.63 15.84 1.51
N ASN A 40 -34.08 15.24 0.43
CA ASN A 40 -35.36 14.53 0.33
C ASN A 40 -35.21 13.09 -0.14
N THR A 41 -33.98 12.62 -0.34
CA THR A 41 -33.66 11.24 -0.67
C THR A 41 -32.35 10.83 -0.03
N GLU A 42 -32.21 9.53 0.26
CA GLU A 42 -31.00 8.95 0.83
C GLU A 42 -30.01 8.59 -0.29
N LEU A 43 -28.70 8.69 -0.02
CA LEU A 43 -27.64 8.32 -0.97
C LEU A 43 -27.74 6.83 -1.38
N LEU A 44 -28.06 5.95 -0.43
CA LEU A 44 -28.27 4.53 -0.68
C LEU A 44 -29.48 4.28 -1.63
N ALA A 45 -30.55 5.07 -1.50
CA ALA A 45 -31.70 4.95 -2.40
C ALA A 45 -31.34 5.31 -3.83
N ILE A 46 -30.41 6.26 -4.02
CA ILE A 46 -29.93 6.66 -5.34
C ILE A 46 -29.04 5.59 -5.95
N THR A 47 -28.07 5.07 -5.20
CA THR A 47 -27.15 4.03 -5.69
C THR A 47 -27.91 2.76 -6.11
N ASN A 48 -29.01 2.44 -5.42
CA ASN A 48 -29.90 1.32 -5.75
C ASN A 48 -30.71 1.49 -7.04
N LEU A 49 -30.74 2.69 -7.62
CA LEU A 49 -31.38 2.91 -8.93
C LEU A 49 -30.55 2.41 -10.11
N TYR A 50 -29.30 2.05 -9.88
CA TYR A 50 -28.41 1.55 -10.92
C TYR A 50 -28.74 0.10 -11.30
N GLU A 51 -29.19 -0.12 -12.54
CA GLU A 51 -29.56 -1.42 -13.11
C GLU A 51 -28.65 -1.82 -14.30
N ASN A 52 -27.32 -1.57 -14.20
CA ASN A 52 -26.33 -1.87 -15.23
C ASN A 52 -26.40 -1.00 -16.50
N ASP A 53 -27.05 0.15 -16.45
CA ASP A 53 -27.10 1.13 -17.53
C ASP A 53 -26.98 2.55 -16.95
N ILE A 54 -26.65 3.53 -17.78
CA ILE A 54 -26.63 4.94 -17.37
C ILE A 54 -28.01 5.34 -16.90
N VAL A 55 -28.08 5.93 -15.71
CA VAL A 55 -29.32 6.48 -15.13
C VAL A 55 -29.31 7.99 -15.24
N GLU A 56 -30.26 8.57 -15.96
CA GLU A 56 -30.52 10.00 -15.98
C GLU A 56 -31.44 10.40 -14.82
N PHE A 57 -31.03 11.39 -14.04
CA PHE A 57 -31.85 11.95 -12.96
C PHE A 57 -32.75 13.10 -13.50
N ASN A 58 -33.78 12.73 -14.23
CA ASN A 58 -34.83 13.64 -14.65
C ASN A 58 -36.12 13.48 -13.82
N GLN A 59 -36.04 12.67 -12.74
CA GLN A 59 -37.21 12.31 -11.95
C GLN A 59 -37.51 13.33 -10.88
N VAL A 60 -38.76 13.77 -10.93
CA VAL A 60 -39.40 14.60 -9.93
C VAL A 60 -40.19 13.65 -9.02
N GLN A 61 -39.72 13.38 -7.80
CA GLN A 61 -40.56 12.68 -6.81
C GLN A 61 -41.57 13.68 -6.25
N ASN A 62 -42.86 13.38 -6.39
CA ASN A 62 -43.97 14.23 -5.94
C ASN A 62 -43.93 15.71 -6.43
N GLY A 63 -43.31 15.93 -7.58
CA GLY A 63 -43.21 17.30 -8.16
C GLY A 63 -41.97 18.09 -7.69
N ALA A 64 -41.07 17.50 -6.89
CA ALA A 64 -39.85 18.11 -6.41
C ALA A 64 -38.57 17.45 -6.98
N THR A 65 -37.55 18.24 -7.22
CA THR A 65 -36.19 17.72 -7.56
C THR A 65 -35.66 16.81 -6.48
N LEU A 66 -35.04 15.69 -6.86
CA LEU A 66 -34.35 14.83 -5.91
C LEU A 66 -33.06 15.52 -5.41
N ILE A 67 -32.92 15.57 -4.10
CA ILE A 67 -31.76 16.15 -3.42
C ILE A 67 -31.25 15.12 -2.42
N ALA A 68 -30.02 14.65 -2.62
CA ALA A 68 -29.33 13.79 -1.68
C ALA A 68 -28.35 14.59 -0.82
N SER A 69 -28.07 14.10 0.39
CA SER A 69 -26.95 14.61 1.20
C SER A 69 -25.85 13.57 1.34
N GLY A 70 -24.64 14.07 1.58
CA GLY A 70 -23.49 13.24 1.92
C GLY A 70 -22.35 14.06 2.49
N PHE A 71 -21.47 13.38 3.23
CA PHE A 71 -20.29 13.96 3.85
C PHE A 71 -19.05 13.73 2.97
N ILE A 72 -18.29 14.78 2.73
CA ILE A 72 -17.07 14.72 1.92
C ILE A 72 -16.00 13.93 2.67
N ILE A 73 -15.41 12.93 1.99
CA ILE A 73 -14.33 12.08 2.52
C ILE A 73 -13.02 12.23 1.75
N SER A 74 -13.00 12.98 0.64
CA SER A 74 -11.82 13.19 -0.20
C SER A 74 -11.22 14.59 -0.07
N SER A 75 -9.98 14.76 -0.55
CA SER A 75 -9.31 16.05 -0.68
C SER A 75 -8.39 16.03 -1.90
N ASP A 76 -8.37 17.11 -2.66
CA ASP A 76 -7.48 17.30 -3.80
C ASP A 76 -6.22 18.11 -3.46
N VAL A 77 -5.95 18.38 -2.17
CA VAL A 77 -4.74 19.10 -1.68
C VAL A 77 -3.46 18.42 -2.17
N SER A 78 -3.39 17.12 -2.01
CA SER A 78 -2.22 16.32 -2.36
C SER A 78 -2.14 15.97 -3.84
N LYS A 79 -3.22 16.17 -4.61
CA LYS A 79 -3.38 15.75 -6.00
C LYS A 79 -3.33 14.23 -6.21
N ASN A 80 -3.49 13.44 -5.15
CA ASN A 80 -3.70 12.01 -5.29
C ASN A 80 -5.12 11.71 -5.81
N ILE A 81 -6.08 12.55 -5.41
CA ILE A 81 -7.45 12.58 -5.94
C ILE A 81 -7.61 13.90 -6.68
N ASN A 82 -7.98 13.85 -7.95
CA ASN A 82 -8.11 15.04 -8.79
C ASN A 82 -9.46 15.06 -9.48
N GLN A 83 -10.11 16.25 -9.51
CA GLN A 83 -11.38 16.49 -10.23
C GLN A 83 -12.50 15.52 -9.83
N GLN A 84 -12.47 15.08 -8.58
CA GLN A 84 -13.44 14.17 -7.99
C GLN A 84 -13.73 14.53 -6.53
N ILE A 85 -14.99 14.42 -6.14
CA ILE A 85 -15.44 14.53 -4.76
C ILE A 85 -16.04 13.20 -4.36
N TYR A 86 -15.45 12.54 -3.36
CA TYR A 86 -16.01 11.33 -2.77
C TYR A 86 -16.86 11.73 -1.58
N ILE A 87 -18.09 11.25 -1.55
CA ILE A 87 -19.03 11.47 -0.43
C ILE A 87 -19.55 10.14 0.09
N GLN A 88 -19.84 10.09 1.39
CA GLN A 88 -20.53 8.97 2.04
C GLN A 88 -21.79 9.46 2.79
N ASP A 89 -22.70 8.55 3.05
CA ASP A 89 -24.03 8.87 3.62
C ASP A 89 -24.00 9.30 5.09
N LYS A 90 -22.99 8.88 5.87
CA LYS A 90 -22.87 9.14 7.31
C LYS A 90 -21.43 9.41 7.68
N THR A 91 -21.24 10.08 8.82
CA THR A 91 -19.90 10.33 9.39
C THR A 91 -19.31 9.13 10.11
N GLU A 92 -20.14 8.18 10.55
CA GLU A 92 -19.77 6.93 11.19
C GLU A 92 -20.68 5.80 10.67
N ASP A 93 -20.16 4.58 10.56
CA ASP A 93 -20.89 3.41 10.05
C ASP A 93 -21.56 3.67 8.69
N ALA A 94 -20.84 4.29 7.77
CA ALA A 94 -21.34 4.60 6.43
C ALA A 94 -21.75 3.33 5.67
N THR A 95 -22.86 3.42 4.95
CA THR A 95 -23.48 2.31 4.22
C THR A 95 -23.58 2.55 2.73
N SER A 96 -23.29 3.76 2.28
CA SER A 96 -23.31 4.15 0.86
C SER A 96 -22.31 5.27 0.60
N GLY A 97 -21.76 5.29 -0.60
CA GLY A 97 -20.89 6.37 -1.05
C GLY A 97 -20.82 6.41 -2.58
N VAL A 98 -20.53 7.58 -3.11
CA VAL A 98 -20.43 7.84 -4.55
C VAL A 98 -19.30 8.82 -4.85
N VAL A 99 -18.89 8.84 -6.11
CA VAL A 99 -17.96 9.82 -6.67
C VAL A 99 -18.73 10.85 -7.48
N ILE A 100 -18.47 12.12 -7.26
CA ILE A 100 -18.98 13.22 -8.09
C ILE A 100 -17.81 13.66 -8.97
N ASP A 101 -17.95 13.48 -10.27
CA ASP A 101 -16.95 13.92 -11.24
C ASP A 101 -17.14 15.42 -11.54
N VAL A 102 -16.09 16.21 -11.37
CA VAL A 102 -16.11 17.66 -11.51
C VAL A 102 -14.94 18.18 -12.33
N ALA A 103 -15.15 19.23 -13.12
CA ALA A 103 -14.07 19.88 -13.87
C ALA A 103 -13.52 21.09 -13.07
N LEU A 104 -13.07 20.82 -11.83
CA LEU A 104 -12.58 21.82 -10.88
C LEU A 104 -11.28 21.35 -10.23
N ASP A 105 -10.40 22.31 -9.95
CA ASP A 105 -9.20 22.13 -9.15
C ASP A 105 -9.31 22.92 -7.83
N ASN A 106 -8.56 22.51 -6.81
CA ASN A 106 -8.51 23.12 -5.48
C ASN A 106 -9.89 23.16 -4.78
N ILE A 107 -10.65 22.10 -4.93
CA ILE A 107 -11.98 21.92 -4.34
C ILE A 107 -11.91 22.04 -2.81
N TYR A 108 -10.83 21.55 -2.21
CA TYR A 108 -10.57 21.58 -0.76
C TYR A 108 -10.69 22.99 -0.13
N LEU A 109 -10.50 24.05 -0.90
CA LEU A 109 -10.59 25.43 -0.38
C LEU A 109 -12.02 25.82 0.04
N THR A 110 -13.01 25.18 -0.54
CA THR A 110 -14.43 25.48 -0.32
C THR A 110 -15.25 24.27 0.15
N HIS A 111 -14.73 23.06 -0.09
CA HIS A 111 -15.41 21.78 0.18
C HIS A 111 -14.41 20.83 0.86
N GLY A 112 -14.27 20.99 2.19
CA GLY A 112 -13.32 20.22 2.99
C GLY A 112 -13.88 18.88 3.45
N ILE A 113 -12.99 18.00 3.91
CA ILE A 113 -13.36 16.72 4.54
C ILE A 113 -14.28 16.96 5.74
N GLY A 114 -15.34 16.16 5.86
CA GLY A 114 -16.34 16.26 6.92
C GLY A 114 -17.47 17.24 6.66
N GLN A 115 -17.36 18.06 5.63
CA GLN A 115 -18.43 18.97 5.25
C GLN A 115 -19.57 18.18 4.60
N GLU A 116 -20.78 18.42 5.09
CA GLU A 116 -21.99 17.94 4.44
C GLU A 116 -22.32 18.79 3.22
N ILE A 117 -22.66 18.13 2.13
CA ILE A 117 -23.17 18.75 0.91
C ILE A 117 -24.54 18.19 0.54
N LEU A 118 -25.33 19.02 -0.13
CA LEU A 118 -26.56 18.64 -0.80
C LEU A 118 -26.29 18.55 -2.30
N LEU A 119 -26.65 17.42 -2.91
CA LEU A 119 -26.49 17.16 -4.33
C LEU A 119 -27.86 17.20 -5.01
N LYS A 120 -28.12 18.26 -5.81
CA LYS A 120 -29.32 18.39 -6.66
C LYS A 120 -29.14 17.50 -7.88
N LEU A 121 -29.97 16.49 -8.02
CA LEU A 121 -29.76 15.44 -9.03
C LEU A 121 -30.36 15.76 -10.40
N ASN A 122 -31.34 16.67 -10.51
CA ASN A 122 -31.97 16.93 -11.79
C ASN A 122 -31.01 17.57 -12.80
N GLY A 123 -30.77 16.90 -13.92
CA GLY A 123 -29.76 17.27 -14.92
C GLY A 123 -28.41 16.54 -14.76
N LEU A 124 -28.26 15.76 -13.67
CA LEU A 124 -27.17 14.85 -13.50
C LEU A 124 -27.55 13.43 -13.95
N GLY A 125 -26.57 12.60 -14.06
CA GLY A 125 -26.74 11.17 -14.27
C GLY A 125 -25.72 10.37 -13.49
N MET A 126 -25.93 9.05 -13.37
CA MET A 126 -24.97 8.14 -12.79
C MET A 126 -24.60 7.00 -13.72
N GLN A 127 -23.37 6.56 -13.61
CA GLN A 127 -22.84 5.37 -14.25
C GLN A 127 -21.96 4.61 -13.27
N LYS A 128 -21.66 3.37 -13.60
CA LYS A 128 -20.70 2.56 -12.83
C LYS A 128 -19.41 2.41 -13.62
N VAL A 129 -18.30 2.89 -13.06
CA VAL A 129 -16.98 2.74 -13.61
C VAL A 129 -16.17 1.89 -12.62
N GLU A 130 -15.62 0.77 -13.07
CA GLU A 130 -14.84 -0.15 -12.22
C GLU A 130 -15.53 -0.54 -10.90
N ASN A 131 -16.84 -0.72 -10.93
CA ASN A 131 -17.71 -0.99 -9.79
C ASN A 131 -17.98 0.20 -8.84
N VAL A 132 -17.52 1.39 -9.12
CA VAL A 132 -17.79 2.61 -8.37
C VAL A 132 -18.91 3.40 -9.05
N ILE A 133 -19.84 3.94 -8.27
CA ILE A 133 -20.90 4.82 -8.81
C ILE A 133 -20.34 6.23 -8.97
N HIS A 134 -20.33 6.69 -10.20
CA HIS A 134 -19.96 8.04 -10.60
C HIS A 134 -21.20 8.86 -10.95
N ILE A 135 -21.25 10.08 -10.45
CA ILE A 135 -22.30 11.06 -10.75
C ILE A 135 -21.65 12.26 -11.44
N GLY A 136 -22.24 12.67 -12.56
CA GLY A 136 -21.78 13.83 -13.35
C GLY A 136 -22.91 14.49 -14.12
N ALA A 137 -22.59 15.49 -14.91
CA ALA A 137 -23.54 16.17 -15.78
C ALA A 137 -24.00 15.21 -16.90
N TYR A 138 -25.32 15.07 -17.07
CA TYR A 138 -25.89 14.20 -18.09
C TYR A 138 -26.29 14.98 -19.34
N SER A 139 -25.85 14.52 -20.50
CA SER A 139 -26.26 15.07 -21.79
C SER A 139 -26.24 14.01 -22.88
N ASN A 140 -27.35 13.83 -23.57
CA ASN A 140 -27.50 12.97 -24.76
C ASN A 140 -27.03 11.50 -24.55
N GLY A 141 -27.23 10.95 -23.35
CA GLY A 141 -26.83 9.56 -23.04
C GLY A 141 -25.39 9.41 -22.56
N GLU A 142 -24.70 10.49 -22.31
CA GLU A 142 -23.33 10.52 -21.79
C GLU A 142 -23.24 11.24 -20.46
N ILE A 143 -22.32 10.82 -19.61
CA ILE A 143 -21.98 11.50 -18.35
C ILE A 143 -20.61 12.13 -18.51
N THR A 144 -20.53 13.41 -18.15
CA THR A 144 -19.29 14.19 -18.16
C THR A 144 -19.09 14.86 -16.80
N PRO A 145 -17.85 15.26 -16.44
CA PRO A 145 -17.63 16.03 -15.22
C PRO A 145 -18.50 17.31 -15.18
N ILE A 146 -19.03 17.63 -14.00
CA ILE A 146 -19.78 18.88 -13.78
C ILE A 146 -18.84 20.05 -14.04
N SER A 147 -19.26 20.99 -14.90
CA SER A 147 -18.44 22.15 -15.25
C SER A 147 -18.25 23.10 -14.06
N SER A 148 -17.20 23.91 -14.08
CA SER A 148 -16.98 24.94 -13.04
C SER A 148 -18.11 25.96 -12.95
N ASP A 149 -18.78 26.25 -14.06
CA ASP A 149 -19.86 27.23 -14.13
C ASP A 149 -21.17 26.70 -13.52
N ASP A 150 -21.39 25.37 -13.65
CA ASP A 150 -22.61 24.71 -13.19
C ASP A 150 -22.46 24.09 -11.77
N PHE A 151 -21.24 24.02 -11.24
CA PHE A 151 -20.94 23.29 -10.01
C PHE A 151 -21.82 23.73 -8.83
N GLN A 152 -21.98 25.01 -8.60
CA GLN A 152 -22.76 25.55 -7.49
C GLN A 152 -24.29 25.37 -7.66
N ASP A 153 -24.74 25.09 -8.87
CA ASP A 153 -26.15 24.79 -9.11
C ASP A 153 -26.48 23.34 -8.65
N PHE A 154 -25.53 22.45 -8.66
CA PHE A 154 -25.70 21.04 -8.29
C PHE A 154 -25.19 20.71 -6.91
N VAL A 155 -24.05 21.29 -6.48
CA VAL A 155 -23.37 20.97 -5.21
C VAL A 155 -23.48 22.13 -4.25
N ILE A 156 -24.27 21.97 -3.20
CA ILE A 156 -24.55 23.02 -2.21
C ILE A 156 -23.93 22.63 -0.89
N SER A 157 -23.02 23.45 -0.37
CA SER A 157 -22.46 23.27 0.97
C SER A 157 -23.49 23.59 2.03
N THR A 158 -23.65 22.74 3.01
CA THR A 158 -24.38 23.04 4.24
C THR A 158 -23.45 23.71 5.28
N ASN A 159 -24.01 24.16 6.39
CA ASN A 159 -23.20 24.63 7.52
C ASN A 159 -22.77 23.50 8.46
N ASN A 160 -23.11 22.24 8.13
CA ASN A 160 -22.75 21.06 8.91
C ASN A 160 -21.36 20.58 8.51
N ASN A 161 -20.49 20.43 9.51
CA ASN A 161 -19.13 19.90 9.33
C ASN A 161 -18.81 19.03 10.53
N GLU A 162 -18.63 17.74 10.29
CA GLU A 162 -18.42 16.74 11.33
C GLU A 162 -17.16 15.93 11.02
N ALA A 163 -16.52 15.41 12.06
CA ALA A 163 -15.38 14.50 11.91
C ALA A 163 -15.84 13.16 11.30
N ILE A 164 -15.14 12.70 10.28
CA ILE A 164 -15.41 11.40 9.67
C ILE A 164 -14.66 10.33 10.46
N VAL A 165 -15.38 9.30 10.89
CA VAL A 165 -14.84 8.11 11.52
C VAL A 165 -14.70 7.02 10.44
N PRO A 166 -13.48 6.59 10.08
CA PRO A 166 -13.29 5.51 9.12
C PRO A 166 -13.91 4.21 9.64
N LYS A 167 -14.49 3.42 8.76
CA LYS A 167 -14.95 2.08 9.12
C LYS A 167 -13.76 1.15 9.22
N THR A 168 -13.50 0.59 10.42
CA THR A 168 -12.48 -0.45 10.58
C THR A 168 -12.92 -1.74 9.87
N ILE A 169 -12.04 -2.28 9.04
CA ILE A 169 -12.31 -3.47 8.21
C ILE A 169 -10.99 -4.19 7.93
N THR A 170 -11.05 -5.49 7.70
CA THR A 170 -9.89 -6.31 7.32
C THR A 170 -9.78 -6.47 5.80
N ILE A 171 -8.58 -6.83 5.31
CA ILE A 171 -8.38 -7.17 3.89
C ILE A 171 -9.30 -8.33 3.49
N ASN A 172 -9.43 -9.36 4.33
CA ASN A 172 -10.29 -10.53 4.07
C ASN A 172 -11.75 -10.13 3.85
N GLU A 173 -12.31 -9.28 4.73
CA GLU A 173 -13.69 -8.79 4.58
C GLU A 173 -13.88 -8.01 3.28
N ILE A 174 -12.89 -7.22 2.86
CA ILE A 174 -12.93 -6.50 1.58
C ILE A 174 -12.95 -7.47 0.40
N LEU A 175 -12.05 -8.47 0.41
CA LEU A 175 -11.93 -9.43 -0.69
C LEU A 175 -13.14 -10.36 -0.78
N GLU A 176 -13.69 -10.81 0.35
CA GLU A 176 -14.93 -11.58 0.40
C GLU A 176 -16.11 -10.79 -0.18
N ALA A 177 -16.27 -9.54 0.25
CA ALA A 177 -17.33 -8.68 -0.26
C ALA A 177 -17.15 -8.34 -1.75
N ALA A 178 -15.91 -8.12 -2.22
CA ALA A 178 -15.64 -7.86 -3.64
C ALA A 178 -15.99 -9.03 -4.57
N ASN A 179 -16.02 -10.25 -4.04
CA ASN A 179 -16.40 -11.47 -4.75
C ASN A 179 -17.87 -11.85 -4.56
N SER A 180 -18.62 -11.09 -3.78
CA SER A 180 -20.04 -11.31 -3.51
C SER A 180 -20.94 -10.52 -4.48
N ASP A 181 -22.25 -10.80 -4.42
CA ASP A 181 -23.26 -10.02 -5.14
C ASP A 181 -23.52 -8.64 -4.49
N GLU A 182 -23.02 -8.45 -3.25
CA GLU A 182 -23.15 -7.22 -2.46
C GLU A 182 -21.77 -6.64 -2.14
N PRO A 183 -21.11 -5.96 -3.10
CA PRO A 183 -19.80 -5.34 -2.86
C PRO A 183 -19.91 -4.22 -1.82
N LEU A 184 -18.82 -4.00 -1.09
CA LEU A 184 -18.75 -2.87 -0.17
C LEU A 184 -18.92 -1.54 -0.90
N PRO A 185 -19.58 -0.56 -0.26
CA PRO A 185 -19.73 0.77 -0.82
C PRO A 185 -18.37 1.51 -0.88
N THR A 186 -18.32 2.56 -1.69
CA THR A 186 -17.19 3.49 -1.75
C THR A 186 -17.24 4.42 -0.53
N ILE A 187 -16.50 4.10 0.52
CA ILE A 187 -16.47 4.79 1.81
C ILE A 187 -15.05 4.92 2.35
N LEU A 188 -14.86 5.73 3.38
CA LEU A 188 -13.61 5.81 4.11
C LEU A 188 -13.47 4.60 5.05
N VAL A 189 -12.37 3.88 4.92
CA VAL A 189 -12.04 2.72 5.74
C VAL A 189 -10.71 2.89 6.46
N SER A 190 -10.51 2.10 7.51
CA SER A 190 -9.24 1.95 8.23
C SER A 190 -8.89 0.48 8.29
N ILE A 191 -7.69 0.11 7.88
CA ILE A 191 -7.17 -1.26 7.92
C ILE A 191 -5.95 -1.24 8.82
N GLU A 192 -5.99 -2.02 9.88
CA GLU A 192 -4.94 -2.13 10.87
C GLU A 192 -4.00 -3.30 10.57
N ASN A 193 -2.79 -3.25 11.12
CA ASN A 193 -1.80 -4.33 11.03
C ASN A 193 -1.48 -4.72 9.58
N VAL A 194 -1.20 -3.73 8.75
CA VAL A 194 -0.78 -3.93 7.36
C VAL A 194 0.60 -3.33 7.12
N GLN A 195 1.30 -3.88 6.15
CA GLN A 195 2.60 -3.40 5.68
C GLN A 195 2.71 -3.55 4.16
N ILE A 196 3.70 -2.89 3.57
CA ILE A 196 4.05 -3.10 2.16
C ILE A 196 4.76 -4.44 1.99
N ILE A 197 4.58 -5.10 0.84
CA ILE A 197 5.32 -6.33 0.51
C ILE A 197 6.82 -6.08 0.38
N ASP A 198 7.63 -7.09 0.60
CA ASP A 198 9.09 -6.98 0.62
C ASP A 198 9.68 -6.54 -0.72
N GLU A 199 9.11 -6.97 -1.84
CA GLU A 199 9.54 -6.60 -3.19
C GLU A 199 9.37 -5.11 -3.51
N GLN A 200 8.58 -4.40 -2.71
CA GLN A 200 8.35 -2.96 -2.87
C GLN A 200 9.00 -2.10 -1.78
N LEU A 201 9.84 -2.69 -0.92
CA LEU A 201 10.62 -1.94 0.06
C LEU A 201 11.53 -0.91 -0.61
N ASN A 202 11.84 0.15 0.11
CA ASN A 202 12.70 1.24 -0.36
C ASN A 202 12.24 1.93 -1.66
N THR A 203 10.96 1.82 -1.99
CA THR A 203 10.36 2.50 -3.14
C THR A 203 9.62 3.78 -2.73
N THR A 204 9.31 4.65 -3.68
CA THR A 204 8.54 5.87 -3.45
C THR A 204 7.03 5.61 -3.61
N TYR A 205 6.18 6.54 -3.11
CA TYR A 205 4.72 6.43 -3.23
C TYR A 205 4.24 6.26 -4.67
N ALA A 206 4.82 7.02 -5.62
CA ALA A 206 4.52 6.88 -7.04
C ALA A 206 5.78 7.13 -7.90
N ASN A 207 5.65 7.03 -9.22
CA ASN A 207 6.79 7.17 -10.11
C ASN A 207 7.30 8.61 -10.15
N VAL A 208 8.60 8.80 -9.87
CA VAL A 208 9.26 10.10 -9.81
C VAL A 208 9.50 10.68 -11.20
N ASP A 209 9.81 9.82 -12.18
CA ASP A 209 10.26 10.21 -13.52
C ASP A 209 9.13 10.56 -14.48
N ASN A 210 7.92 10.06 -14.20
CA ASN A 210 6.75 10.31 -15.03
C ASN A 210 5.51 10.55 -14.17
N ASN A 211 4.36 10.76 -14.79
CA ASN A 211 3.09 10.97 -14.11
C ASN A 211 2.21 9.70 -14.11
N SER A 212 2.82 8.52 -14.20
CA SER A 212 2.08 7.28 -14.12
C SER A 212 1.71 6.95 -12.68
N ASP A 213 0.50 6.49 -12.49
CA ASP A 213 0.02 5.97 -11.21
C ASP A 213 0.81 4.70 -10.86
N VAL A 214 0.95 4.43 -9.56
CA VAL A 214 1.69 3.28 -9.04
C VAL A 214 0.84 2.57 -7.99
N ASP A 215 0.76 1.25 -8.15
CA ASP A 215 0.13 0.36 -7.20
C ASP A 215 1.14 -0.11 -6.16
N LYS A 216 0.80 0.09 -4.88
CA LYS A 216 1.48 -0.53 -3.73
C LYS A 216 0.65 -1.71 -3.26
N THR A 217 1.31 -2.83 -3.05
CA THR A 217 0.67 -4.01 -2.51
C THR A 217 0.87 -4.04 -1.00
N LEU A 218 -0.23 -4.00 -0.26
CA LEU A 218 -0.22 -4.16 1.20
C LEU A 218 -0.63 -5.57 1.56
N ILE A 219 -0.01 -6.13 2.60
CA ILE A 219 -0.35 -7.42 3.18
C ILE A 219 -0.80 -7.25 4.62
N ASN A 220 -1.67 -8.16 5.09
CA ASN A 220 -2.04 -8.25 6.49
C ASN A 220 -0.94 -8.93 7.33
N CYS A 221 -0.86 -8.52 8.59
CA CYS A 221 0.12 -9.03 9.56
C CYS A 221 -0.49 -9.98 10.61
N THR A 222 -1.77 -10.32 10.51
CA THR A 222 -2.49 -11.00 11.62
C THR A 222 -3.13 -12.31 11.25
N ASP A 223 -3.23 -12.65 9.97
CA ASP A 223 -3.95 -13.83 9.52
C ASP A 223 -2.98 -14.94 9.11
N GLU A 224 -3.38 -16.20 9.33
CA GLU A 224 -2.63 -17.38 8.86
C GLU A 224 -2.51 -17.43 7.34
N ASP A 225 -3.47 -16.82 6.63
CA ASP A 225 -3.45 -16.69 5.17
C ASP A 225 -3.06 -15.26 4.78
N THR A 226 -1.93 -15.11 4.12
CA THR A 226 -1.46 -13.83 3.60
C THR A 226 -2.40 -13.29 2.51
N GLN A 227 -3.16 -12.26 2.86
CA GLN A 227 -4.04 -11.58 1.92
C GLN A 227 -3.46 -10.23 1.53
N THR A 228 -3.66 -9.85 0.28
CA THR A 228 -3.14 -8.61 -0.27
C THR A 228 -4.24 -7.67 -0.75
N ILE A 229 -3.98 -6.36 -0.64
CA ILE A 229 -4.83 -5.32 -1.20
C ILE A 229 -3.98 -4.27 -1.91
N ILE A 230 -4.52 -3.67 -2.96
CA ILE A 230 -3.84 -2.63 -3.72
C ILE A 230 -4.14 -1.26 -3.12
N LEU A 231 -3.08 -0.48 -2.89
CA LEU A 231 -3.12 0.94 -2.58
C LEU A 231 -2.61 1.72 -3.80
N GLN A 232 -3.51 2.38 -4.53
CA GLN A 232 -3.18 3.13 -5.73
C GLN A 232 -2.80 4.57 -5.39
N ASN A 233 -1.67 5.01 -5.93
CA ASN A 233 -1.16 6.38 -5.79
C ASN A 233 -0.99 7.04 -7.15
N SER A 234 -1.50 8.27 -7.26
CA SER A 234 -1.40 9.03 -8.50
C SER A 234 0.01 9.56 -8.76
N GLY A 235 0.48 9.40 -9.98
CA GLY A 235 1.73 10.03 -10.45
C GLY A 235 1.69 11.56 -10.45
N LEU A 236 0.52 12.16 -10.23
CA LEU A 236 0.34 13.61 -10.07
C LEU A 236 0.43 14.06 -8.61
N SER A 237 0.45 13.12 -7.64
CA SER A 237 0.47 13.46 -6.22
C SER A 237 1.71 14.27 -5.83
N THR A 238 1.52 15.22 -4.92
CA THR A 238 2.61 16.07 -4.41
C THR A 238 3.63 15.28 -3.59
N PHE A 239 3.25 14.10 -3.10
CA PHE A 239 4.08 13.21 -2.30
C PHE A 239 4.70 12.05 -3.10
N LYS A 240 4.52 11.98 -4.40
CA LYS A 240 4.99 10.86 -5.24
C LYS A 240 6.45 10.47 -5.05
N ALA A 241 7.32 11.46 -4.75
CA ALA A 241 8.76 11.26 -4.58
C ALA A 241 9.18 10.96 -3.13
N LEU A 242 8.23 10.95 -2.19
CA LEU A 242 8.53 10.56 -0.81
C LEU A 242 8.70 9.05 -0.73
N PRO A 243 9.64 8.55 0.10
CA PRO A 243 9.75 7.11 0.34
C PRO A 243 8.44 6.59 0.96
N PHE A 244 8.00 5.43 0.51
CA PHE A 244 6.88 4.73 1.16
C PHE A 244 7.37 4.14 2.49
N PRO A 245 6.59 4.23 3.60
CA PRO A 245 6.99 3.65 4.88
C PRO A 245 7.22 2.15 4.77
N THR A 246 8.27 1.67 5.42
CA THR A 246 8.68 0.26 5.40
C THR A 246 8.14 -0.54 6.58
N GLU A 247 7.73 0.13 7.63
CA GLU A 247 7.18 -0.47 8.86
C GLU A 247 5.75 -1.00 8.64
N GLN A 248 5.15 -1.59 9.67
CA GLN A 248 3.73 -1.94 9.69
C GLN A 248 2.90 -0.89 10.43
N GLY A 249 1.58 -0.93 10.26
CA GLY A 249 0.66 -0.08 11.00
C GLY A 249 -0.72 -0.02 10.39
N THR A 250 -1.32 1.16 10.44
CA THR A 250 -2.69 1.41 9.99
C THR A 250 -2.70 2.26 8.72
N VAL A 251 -3.51 1.87 7.75
CA VAL A 251 -3.83 2.70 6.58
C VAL A 251 -5.28 3.15 6.65
N THR A 252 -5.51 4.45 6.46
CA THR A 252 -6.85 5.04 6.26
C THR A 252 -6.98 5.39 4.79
N ALA A 253 -8.03 4.92 4.12
CA ALA A 253 -8.17 5.13 2.69
C ALA A 253 -9.62 5.13 2.23
N ILE A 254 -9.88 5.70 1.07
CA ILE A 254 -11.15 5.54 0.38
C ILE A 254 -11.14 4.19 -0.32
N LEU A 255 -12.10 3.33 0.01
CA LEU A 255 -12.27 2.02 -0.61
C LEU A 255 -13.07 2.17 -1.91
N SER A 256 -12.52 1.65 -2.99
CA SER A 256 -13.20 1.53 -4.28
C SER A 256 -13.14 0.06 -4.72
N LYS A 257 -14.19 -0.69 -4.45
CA LYS A 257 -14.26 -2.14 -4.64
C LYS A 257 -13.22 -2.89 -3.79
N ASN A 258 -12.03 -3.14 -4.32
CA ASN A 258 -10.89 -3.79 -3.65
C ASN A 258 -9.58 -3.00 -3.85
N THR A 259 -9.69 -1.73 -4.15
CA THR A 259 -8.56 -0.80 -4.28
C THR A 259 -8.70 0.32 -3.27
N LEU A 260 -7.60 0.70 -2.66
CA LEU A 260 -7.50 1.78 -1.68
C LEU A 260 -6.90 3.02 -2.34
N THR A 261 -7.39 4.19 -1.96
CA THR A 261 -6.79 5.47 -2.36
C THR A 261 -6.66 6.36 -1.13
N ILE A 262 -5.45 6.76 -0.78
CA ILE A 262 -5.18 7.69 0.33
C ILE A 262 -5.42 9.15 -0.10
N ARG A 263 -5.74 10.00 0.86
CA ARG A 263 -5.94 11.44 0.63
C ARG A 263 -4.61 12.20 0.66
N ASP A 264 -3.71 11.78 1.56
CA ASP A 264 -2.33 12.25 1.68
C ASP A 264 -1.49 11.23 2.47
N THR A 265 -0.26 11.56 2.80
CA THR A 265 0.66 10.66 3.54
C THR A 265 0.29 10.45 5.00
N ASP A 266 -0.52 11.34 5.61
CA ASP A 266 -0.99 11.18 6.99
C ASP A 266 -1.98 10.02 7.13
N ASP A 267 -2.53 9.56 6.03
CA ASP A 267 -3.39 8.38 5.96
C ASP A 267 -2.62 7.05 6.13
N VAL A 268 -1.28 7.07 6.07
CA VAL A 268 -0.41 5.90 6.26
C VAL A 268 0.36 6.05 7.57
N ALA A 269 -0.12 5.43 8.63
CA ALA A 269 0.48 5.46 9.95
C ALA A 269 1.22 4.14 10.25
N PHE A 270 2.29 3.87 9.50
CA PHE A 270 3.16 2.71 9.69
C PHE A 270 4.31 3.11 10.63
N THR A 271 4.22 2.71 11.89
CA THR A 271 5.14 3.12 12.97
C THR A 271 5.59 1.96 13.85
N GLU A 272 5.13 0.75 13.57
CA GLU A 272 5.43 -0.45 14.33
C GLU A 272 6.46 -1.29 13.55
N GLU A 273 7.20 -2.12 14.26
CA GLU A 273 8.13 -3.05 13.61
C GLU A 273 7.39 -3.95 12.62
N ARG A 274 8.01 -4.20 11.44
CA ARG A 274 7.40 -5.06 10.41
C ARG A 274 6.96 -6.38 11.01
N CYS A 275 5.82 -6.86 10.60
CA CYS A 275 5.45 -8.22 10.90
C CYS A 275 6.38 -9.18 10.13
N ILE A 276 6.82 -10.19 10.83
CA ILE A 276 7.47 -11.33 10.20
C ILE A 276 6.32 -12.21 9.70
N ASP A 277 6.34 -12.55 8.42
CA ASP A 277 5.49 -13.64 7.94
C ASP A 277 5.94 -14.91 8.66
N ASP A 278 5.11 -15.42 9.57
CA ASP A 278 5.44 -16.62 10.36
C ASP A 278 5.72 -17.85 9.47
N SER A 279 5.27 -17.83 8.22
CA SER A 279 5.62 -18.84 7.23
C SER A 279 7.06 -18.72 6.74
N VAL A 280 7.70 -17.54 6.84
CA VAL A 280 9.09 -17.31 6.42
C VAL A 280 10.05 -17.72 7.52
N LEU A 281 10.72 -18.83 7.31
CA LEU A 281 11.71 -19.39 8.24
C LEU A 281 13.11 -18.76 8.09
N LEU A 282 13.42 -18.27 6.89
CA LEU A 282 14.65 -17.54 6.57
C LEU A 282 14.38 -16.56 5.44
N HIS A 283 14.83 -15.33 5.63
CA HIS A 283 15.02 -14.34 4.57
C HIS A 283 16.40 -13.70 4.72
N GLU A 284 17.17 -13.66 3.64
CA GLU A 284 18.49 -13.01 3.58
C GLU A 284 18.66 -12.35 2.21
N ASP A 285 18.78 -11.02 2.22
CA ASP A 285 18.98 -10.19 1.04
C ASP A 285 20.35 -9.48 1.02
N PHE A 286 21.20 -9.75 2.01
CA PHE A 286 22.55 -9.20 2.20
C PHE A 286 22.62 -7.65 2.30
N GLN A 287 21.51 -6.93 2.32
CA GLN A 287 21.51 -5.46 2.29
C GLN A 287 22.11 -4.82 3.55
N ASP A 288 22.11 -5.53 4.67
CA ASP A 288 22.70 -5.08 5.94
C ASP A 288 24.23 -5.14 5.96
N ILE A 289 24.87 -5.77 4.95
CA ILE A 289 26.33 -5.86 4.86
C ILE A 289 26.89 -4.54 4.35
N THR A 290 27.67 -3.87 5.19
CA THR A 290 28.31 -2.57 4.87
C THR A 290 29.72 -2.74 4.28
N ASP A 291 30.42 -3.80 4.64
CA ASP A 291 31.80 -4.08 4.19
C ASP A 291 31.79 -4.99 2.97
N THR A 292 31.77 -4.39 1.78
CA THR A 292 31.80 -5.09 0.49
C THR A 292 33.22 -5.41 0.04
N ASP A 293 33.39 -6.34 -0.91
CA ASP A 293 34.66 -6.96 -1.35
C ASP A 293 35.35 -7.84 -0.27
N GLU A 294 34.71 -8.03 0.88
CA GLU A 294 35.20 -8.84 1.98
C GLU A 294 34.40 -10.16 2.09
N ALA A 295 34.95 -11.12 2.80
CA ALA A 295 34.27 -12.37 3.07
C ALA A 295 33.01 -12.15 3.91
N ILE A 296 31.90 -12.71 3.48
CA ILE A 296 30.61 -12.62 4.19
C ILE A 296 30.79 -13.14 5.62
N ASN A 297 30.36 -12.32 6.58
CA ASN A 297 30.38 -12.63 8.00
C ASN A 297 29.07 -12.19 8.64
N LEU A 298 28.02 -12.99 8.48
CA LEU A 298 26.71 -12.80 9.07
C LEU A 298 26.56 -13.64 10.33
N ASP A 299 25.78 -13.15 11.29
CA ASP A 299 25.55 -13.86 12.54
C ASP A 299 24.87 -15.22 12.31
N GLY A 300 25.45 -16.27 12.87
CA GLY A 300 24.97 -17.62 12.71
C GLY A 300 25.30 -18.30 11.37
N TRP A 301 25.83 -17.56 10.39
CA TRP A 301 26.28 -18.12 9.10
C TRP A 301 27.70 -18.68 9.18
N VAL A 302 28.03 -19.58 8.25
CA VAL A 302 29.36 -20.17 8.12
C VAL A 302 29.88 -19.97 6.70
N ASN A 303 31.06 -19.34 6.59
CA ASN A 303 31.71 -19.08 5.30
C ASN A 303 33.15 -19.64 5.37
N VAL A 304 33.37 -20.84 4.84
CA VAL A 304 34.62 -21.58 5.01
C VAL A 304 35.09 -22.19 3.70
N ASN A 305 36.43 -22.42 3.59
CA ASN A 305 37.03 -23.28 2.58
C ASN A 305 37.67 -24.47 3.26
N ILE A 306 37.07 -25.64 3.09
CA ILE A 306 37.50 -26.87 3.79
C ILE A 306 38.66 -27.65 3.12
N SER A 307 38.98 -27.28 1.85
CA SER A 307 40.06 -27.98 1.11
C SER A 307 41.45 -27.50 1.51
N ASP A 308 41.61 -26.21 1.70
CA ASP A 308 42.80 -25.53 2.14
C ASP A 308 42.46 -24.30 2.95
N PRO A 309 42.50 -24.37 4.28
CA PRO A 309 42.15 -23.24 5.15
C PRO A 309 43.04 -22.01 4.95
N GLN A 310 44.20 -22.14 4.32
CA GLN A 310 45.09 -21.02 4.01
C GLN A 310 44.69 -20.28 2.74
N LEU A 311 43.85 -20.89 1.90
CA LEU A 311 43.30 -20.21 0.73
C LEU A 311 42.18 -19.31 1.19
N LEU A 312 42.33 -18.01 0.91
CA LEU A 312 41.35 -16.99 1.25
C LEU A 312 40.17 -16.95 0.29
N ILE A 313 39.87 -18.08 -0.37
CA ILE A 313 38.72 -18.20 -1.25
C ILE A 313 37.48 -18.39 -0.39
N ARG A 314 36.60 -17.45 -0.41
CA ARG A 314 35.35 -17.34 0.36
C ARG A 314 34.28 -16.69 -0.49
N TRP A 315 33.04 -16.90 -0.14
CA TRP A 315 31.97 -16.08 -0.61
C TRP A 315 32.16 -14.67 -0.09
N LYS A 316 32.02 -13.66 -0.96
CA LYS A 316 32.20 -12.24 -0.65
C LYS A 316 30.91 -11.49 -0.82
N ALA A 317 30.71 -10.45 -0.03
CA ALA A 317 29.69 -9.48 -0.30
C ALA A 317 30.16 -8.55 -1.43
N GLN A 318 29.38 -8.42 -2.46
CA GLN A 318 29.60 -7.48 -3.57
C GLN A 318 28.45 -6.49 -3.68
N LYS A 319 28.72 -5.35 -4.29
CA LYS A 319 27.73 -4.28 -4.43
C LYS A 319 27.69 -3.72 -5.86
N THR A 320 26.48 -3.61 -6.40
CA THR A 320 26.15 -2.72 -7.50
C THR A 320 25.57 -1.41 -6.95
N GLU A 321 25.08 -0.49 -7.82
CA GLU A 321 24.62 0.84 -7.35
C GLU A 321 23.61 0.77 -6.19
N ASP A 322 22.66 -0.17 -6.26
CA ASP A 322 21.52 -0.27 -5.32
C ASP A 322 21.35 -1.66 -4.69
N ASN A 323 22.25 -2.61 -4.92
CA ASN A 323 22.08 -3.98 -4.44
C ASN A 323 23.38 -4.58 -3.89
N VAL A 324 23.31 -5.25 -2.73
CA VAL A 324 24.38 -6.04 -2.12
C VAL A 324 24.01 -7.52 -2.24
N PHE A 325 24.93 -8.35 -2.67
CA PHE A 325 24.71 -9.77 -2.92
C PHE A 325 25.94 -10.60 -2.55
N ALA A 326 25.77 -11.92 -2.41
CA ALA A 326 26.87 -12.84 -2.21
C ALA A 326 27.45 -13.30 -3.54
N GLU A 327 28.77 -13.21 -3.70
CA GLU A 327 29.47 -13.61 -4.92
C GLU A 327 30.59 -14.61 -4.62
N ILE A 328 30.75 -15.57 -5.51
CA ILE A 328 31.95 -16.41 -5.57
C ILE A 328 32.42 -16.55 -7.00
N GLU A 329 33.71 -16.28 -7.19
CA GLU A 329 34.38 -16.36 -8.46
C GLU A 329 35.65 -17.20 -8.40
N GLN A 330 36.26 -17.36 -9.54
CA GLN A 330 37.52 -18.05 -9.64
C GLN A 330 38.60 -17.38 -8.77
N GLY A 331 38.95 -17.95 -7.63
CA GLY A 331 40.15 -17.60 -6.88
C GLY A 331 41.39 -18.21 -7.51
N GLY A 332 42.55 -17.67 -7.23
CA GLY A 332 43.90 -17.97 -7.60
C GLY A 332 44.25 -19.38 -8.22
N PRO A 333 45.51 -19.70 -8.39
CA PRO A 333 45.96 -20.87 -9.16
C PRO A 333 45.82 -22.22 -8.43
N SER A 334 45.09 -22.30 -7.35
CA SER A 334 44.87 -23.55 -6.63
C SER A 334 44.10 -24.55 -7.50
N ASP A 335 44.57 -25.75 -7.54
CA ASP A 335 44.01 -26.81 -8.37
C ASP A 335 42.71 -27.39 -7.81
N LYS A 336 42.50 -27.28 -6.50
CA LYS A 336 41.31 -27.84 -5.82
C LYS A 336 40.84 -27.00 -4.65
N TYR A 337 39.57 -26.66 -4.60
CA TYR A 337 38.97 -26.10 -3.39
C TYR A 337 37.46 -26.40 -3.26
N ARG A 338 36.99 -26.34 -2.03
CA ARG A 338 35.58 -26.49 -1.61
C ARG A 338 35.25 -25.33 -0.70
N ALA A 339 34.61 -24.33 -1.26
CA ALA A 339 34.16 -23.15 -0.50
C ALA A 339 32.68 -23.26 -0.22
N TRP A 340 32.31 -23.05 1.02
CA TRP A 340 30.95 -23.14 1.49
C TRP A 340 30.48 -21.81 2.04
N LEU A 341 29.23 -21.40 1.67
CA LEU A 341 28.44 -20.47 2.40
C LEU A 341 27.22 -21.22 2.94
N ILE A 342 27.02 -21.19 4.25
CA ILE A 342 25.98 -21.98 4.92
C ILE A 342 25.15 -21.03 5.77
N THR A 343 23.83 -21.11 5.66
CA THR A 343 22.91 -20.25 6.38
C THR A 343 23.01 -20.43 7.90
N LYS A 344 22.44 -19.48 8.65
CA LYS A 344 22.11 -19.72 10.05
C LYS A 344 21.21 -20.96 10.19
N GLU A 345 21.14 -21.50 11.38
CA GLU A 345 20.28 -22.65 11.70
C GLU A 345 18.81 -22.27 11.58
N ILE A 346 18.02 -23.08 10.89
CA ILE A 346 16.61 -22.91 10.62
C ILE A 346 15.84 -23.96 11.42
N GLN A 347 14.92 -23.54 12.25
CA GLN A 347 14.07 -24.41 13.05
C GLN A 347 12.86 -24.83 12.21
N ILE A 348 12.50 -26.11 12.26
CA ILE A 348 11.30 -26.64 11.64
C ILE A 348 10.13 -26.33 12.57
N GLN A 349 9.09 -25.67 12.04
CA GLN A 349 7.93 -25.28 12.83
C GLN A 349 6.75 -26.22 12.60
N ASN A 350 6.04 -26.07 11.49
CA ASN A 350 4.80 -26.78 11.23
C ASN A 350 4.91 -27.79 10.07
N SER A 351 5.69 -27.46 9.05
CA SER A 351 5.83 -28.25 7.84
C SER A 351 7.28 -28.70 7.61
N ARG A 352 7.45 -29.90 7.06
CA ARG A 352 8.74 -30.38 6.55
C ARG A 352 8.88 -30.22 5.04
N THR A 353 7.80 -29.84 4.37
CA THR A 353 7.81 -29.46 2.96
C THR A 353 7.80 -27.94 2.90
N LEU A 354 8.86 -27.38 2.35
CA LEU A 354 9.13 -25.96 2.36
C LEU A 354 9.35 -25.45 0.93
N LYS A 355 9.04 -24.20 0.71
CA LYS A 355 9.46 -23.47 -0.49
C LYS A 355 10.85 -22.88 -0.26
N PHE A 356 11.70 -23.02 -1.24
CA PHE A 356 13.01 -22.40 -1.30
C PHE A 356 13.11 -21.51 -2.53
N ASN A 357 13.18 -20.22 -2.34
CA ASN A 357 13.38 -19.22 -3.38
C ASN A 357 14.81 -18.69 -3.32
N LEU A 358 15.43 -18.51 -4.48
CA LEU A 358 16.79 -18.02 -4.63
C LEU A 358 16.87 -17.09 -5.85
N SER A 359 17.33 -15.87 -5.66
CA SER A 359 17.77 -15.03 -6.77
C SER A 359 19.21 -15.38 -7.12
N ILE A 360 19.46 -15.76 -8.37
CA ILE A 360 20.78 -16.20 -8.82
C ILE A 360 21.14 -15.56 -10.17
N ASN A 361 22.40 -15.12 -10.26
CA ASN A 361 23.03 -14.69 -11.51
C ASN A 361 24.25 -15.57 -11.81
N VAL A 362 24.34 -16.07 -13.04
CA VAL A 362 25.40 -16.97 -13.49
C VAL A 362 26.18 -16.28 -14.60
N ASN A 363 27.46 -16.00 -14.35
CA ASN A 363 28.35 -15.33 -15.28
C ASN A 363 29.50 -16.24 -15.73
N SER A 364 29.98 -16.02 -16.94
CA SER A 364 31.17 -16.70 -17.46
C SER A 364 31.13 -18.21 -17.27
N ARG A 365 29.97 -18.85 -17.53
CA ARG A 365 29.78 -20.26 -17.29
C ARG A 365 30.75 -21.10 -18.12
N ASN A 366 31.57 -21.89 -17.42
CA ASN A 366 32.54 -22.80 -17.99
C ASN A 366 32.36 -24.25 -17.49
N SER A 367 31.72 -24.42 -16.34
CA SER A 367 31.49 -25.69 -15.68
C SER A 367 30.45 -25.58 -14.58
N ASP A 368 29.92 -26.73 -14.16
CA ASP A 368 29.05 -26.83 -13.00
C ASP A 368 29.90 -26.82 -11.74
N ASN A 369 29.88 -25.72 -11.02
CA ASN A 369 30.71 -25.50 -9.86
C ASN A 369 29.94 -25.25 -8.58
N LEU A 370 28.64 -24.97 -8.66
CA LEU A 370 27.77 -24.69 -7.52
C LEU A 370 26.79 -25.84 -7.30
N GLU A 371 26.76 -26.34 -6.08
CA GLU A 371 25.81 -27.32 -5.60
C GLU A 371 25.18 -26.82 -4.32
N ILE A 372 23.89 -27.11 -4.09
CA ILE A 372 23.12 -26.60 -2.95
C ILE A 372 22.58 -27.81 -2.17
N PHE A 373 22.75 -27.79 -0.86
CA PHE A 373 22.39 -28.93 0.01
C PHE A 373 21.57 -28.48 1.22
N ILE A 374 20.74 -29.41 1.71
CA ILE A 374 20.26 -29.38 3.08
C ILE A 374 21.40 -29.91 3.97
N ILE A 375 21.79 -29.11 4.95
CA ILE A 375 22.90 -29.39 5.89
C ILE A 375 22.32 -29.77 7.26
N ASP A 376 22.75 -30.88 7.81
CA ASP A 376 22.27 -31.35 9.11
C ASP A 376 22.88 -30.53 10.26
N SER A 377 24.20 -30.34 10.25
CA SER A 377 24.89 -29.57 11.28
C SER A 377 26.27 -29.10 10.85
N VAL A 378 26.79 -28.08 11.54
CA VAL A 378 28.15 -27.58 11.34
C VAL A 378 28.84 -27.44 12.70
N THR A 379 30.04 -27.96 12.79
CA THR A 379 30.89 -27.85 14.00
C THR A 379 32.30 -27.49 13.58
N GLY A 380 32.66 -26.21 13.68
CA GLY A 380 33.90 -25.68 13.13
C GLY A 380 33.97 -25.86 11.61
N ASP A 381 34.98 -26.57 11.11
CA ASP A 381 35.15 -26.89 9.68
C ASP A 381 34.47 -28.22 9.27
N ASP A 382 33.84 -28.92 10.22
CA ASP A 382 33.13 -30.17 9.97
C ASP A 382 31.67 -29.92 9.59
N ILE A 383 31.36 -30.22 8.35
CA ILE A 383 30.02 -30.02 7.76
C ILE A 383 29.35 -31.37 7.60
N ASN A 384 28.32 -31.63 8.39
CA ASN A 384 27.55 -32.86 8.33
C ASN A 384 26.37 -32.70 7.37
N PHE A 385 26.37 -33.44 6.27
CA PHE A 385 25.33 -33.44 5.25
C PHE A 385 25.32 -34.77 4.47
N SER A 386 24.23 -35.01 3.76
CA SER A 386 24.11 -36.15 2.84
C SER A 386 24.10 -35.63 1.39
N GLU A 387 24.91 -36.30 0.54
CA GLU A 387 24.85 -36.02 -0.93
C GLU A 387 23.45 -36.32 -1.52
N ALA A 388 22.62 -37.11 -0.83
CA ALA A 388 21.23 -37.38 -1.23
C ALA A 388 20.28 -36.21 -0.93
N ASN A 389 20.73 -35.22 -0.15
CA ASN A 389 19.96 -34.04 0.22
C ASN A 389 20.35 -32.82 -0.65
N GLU A 390 20.87 -33.05 -1.86
CA GLU A 390 21.09 -32.01 -2.86
C GLU A 390 19.75 -31.42 -3.34
N ILE A 391 19.73 -30.11 -3.49
CA ILE A 391 18.58 -29.39 -4.06
C ILE A 391 18.84 -29.21 -5.55
N ASP A 392 18.23 -30.08 -6.34
CA ASP A 392 18.40 -30.15 -7.79
C ASP A 392 17.61 -29.03 -8.50
N ASP A 393 17.98 -28.75 -9.76
CA ASP A 393 17.28 -27.89 -10.74
C ASP A 393 17.14 -26.40 -10.38
N ILE A 394 17.75 -25.94 -9.29
CA ILE A 394 17.68 -24.54 -8.87
C ILE A 394 18.84 -23.69 -9.45
N VAL A 395 19.98 -24.29 -9.74
CA VAL A 395 21.11 -23.62 -10.35
C VAL A 395 20.96 -23.60 -11.88
N PRO A 396 20.96 -22.42 -12.53
CA PRO A 396 20.82 -22.31 -13.98
C PRO A 396 21.94 -23.01 -14.75
N LEU A 397 21.59 -23.75 -15.81
CA LEU A 397 22.54 -24.46 -16.66
C LEU A 397 23.22 -23.61 -17.72
N GLU A 398 22.85 -22.33 -17.84
CA GLU A 398 23.39 -21.35 -18.81
C GLU A 398 23.64 -20.02 -18.09
N ASN A 399 24.40 -19.12 -18.74
CA ASN A 399 24.52 -17.75 -18.25
C ASN A 399 23.14 -17.08 -18.17
N THR A 400 22.97 -16.25 -17.16
CA THR A 400 21.77 -15.45 -17.01
C THR A 400 22.01 -14.00 -17.46
N ASP A 401 20.94 -13.26 -17.78
CA ASP A 401 21.01 -11.83 -18.06
C ASP A 401 20.57 -11.08 -16.79
N GLY A 402 21.50 -10.98 -15.82
CA GLY A 402 21.24 -10.49 -14.49
C GLY A 402 20.63 -11.56 -13.56
N PHE A 403 20.14 -11.12 -12.41
CA PHE A 403 19.50 -11.99 -11.43
C PHE A 403 18.17 -12.54 -11.96
N ILE A 404 17.97 -13.83 -11.77
CA ILE A 404 16.69 -14.51 -12.01
C ILE A 404 16.27 -15.23 -10.73
N THR A 405 14.99 -15.24 -10.40
CA THR A 405 14.46 -16.00 -9.27
C THR A 405 14.20 -17.44 -9.68
N LYS A 406 14.68 -18.37 -8.87
CA LYS A 406 14.42 -19.80 -8.95
C LYS A 406 13.67 -20.26 -7.72
N GLU A 407 12.74 -21.19 -7.90
CA GLU A 407 11.97 -21.80 -6.84
C GLU A 407 12.14 -23.32 -6.85
N ALA A 408 12.26 -23.90 -5.67
CA ALA A 408 12.24 -25.33 -5.45
C ALA A 408 11.38 -25.69 -4.23
N THR A 409 10.70 -26.82 -4.28
CA THR A 409 10.11 -27.43 -3.10
C THR A 409 11.11 -28.36 -2.49
N ILE A 410 11.48 -28.14 -1.23
CA ILE A 410 12.42 -28.97 -0.47
C ILE A 410 11.69 -29.78 0.60
N THR A 411 12.15 -30.99 0.85
CA THR A 411 11.61 -31.83 1.93
C THR A 411 12.71 -32.11 2.95
N ILE A 412 12.48 -31.67 4.18
CA ILE A 412 13.44 -31.85 5.25
C ILE A 412 13.36 -33.28 5.81
N PRO A 413 14.50 -34.00 5.96
CA PRO A 413 14.55 -35.35 6.53
C PRO A 413 13.85 -35.45 7.89
N GLU A 414 13.16 -36.58 8.15
CA GLU A 414 12.36 -36.78 9.37
C GLU A 414 13.19 -36.81 10.66
N ASP A 415 14.47 -37.10 10.56
CA ASP A 415 15.40 -37.20 11.68
C ASP A 415 16.05 -35.87 12.07
N LEU A 416 15.76 -34.79 11.37
CA LEU A 416 16.24 -33.45 11.68
C LEU A 416 15.15 -32.61 12.39
N ASP A 417 15.50 -31.94 13.47
CA ASP A 417 14.68 -30.95 14.16
C ASP A 417 14.98 -29.51 13.67
N SER A 418 16.18 -29.34 13.11
CA SER A 418 16.65 -28.10 12.48
C SER A 418 17.53 -28.43 11.30
N PHE A 419 17.75 -27.46 10.42
CA PHE A 419 18.59 -27.62 9.24
C PHE A 419 19.27 -26.32 8.86
N ARG A 420 20.13 -26.35 7.84
CA ARG A 420 20.73 -25.19 7.17
C ARG A 420 20.73 -25.42 5.67
N ILE A 421 20.85 -24.38 4.88
CA ILE A 421 21.13 -24.47 3.45
C ILE A 421 22.61 -24.18 3.22
N GLY A 422 23.28 -25.03 2.48
CA GLY A 422 24.68 -24.88 2.15
C GLY A 422 24.92 -24.73 0.66
N PHE A 423 25.61 -23.68 0.27
CA PHE A 423 26.05 -23.39 -1.09
C PHE A 423 27.50 -23.82 -1.23
N ARG A 424 27.75 -24.98 -1.89
CA ARG A 424 29.06 -25.57 -2.09
C ARG A 424 29.64 -25.20 -3.44
N TYR A 425 30.68 -24.39 -3.45
CA TYR A 425 31.40 -24.07 -4.68
C TYR A 425 32.64 -24.95 -4.82
N ILE A 426 32.77 -25.65 -5.98
CA ILE A 426 33.78 -26.66 -6.23
C ILE A 426 34.72 -26.27 -7.37
N LYS A 427 36.02 -26.42 -7.16
CA LYS A 427 37.01 -26.40 -8.24
C LYS A 427 37.89 -27.66 -8.16
N ASP A 428 37.92 -28.46 -9.23
CA ASP A 428 38.73 -29.67 -9.38
C ASP A 428 39.53 -29.62 -10.69
N ASN A 429 40.77 -29.14 -10.63
CA ASN A 429 41.74 -29.17 -11.75
C ASN A 429 41.23 -28.58 -13.08
N ILE A 430 40.31 -27.64 -13.04
CA ILE A 430 39.78 -26.95 -14.22
C ILE A 430 40.36 -25.54 -14.31
N PRO A 431 40.77 -25.08 -15.52
CA PRO A 431 41.43 -23.81 -15.68
C PRO A 431 40.49 -22.61 -15.51
N TYR A 432 39.20 -22.80 -15.78
CA TYR A 432 38.17 -21.75 -15.71
C TYR A 432 36.99 -22.27 -14.93
N THR A 433 36.43 -21.42 -14.12
CA THR A 433 35.23 -21.70 -13.31
C THR A 433 34.13 -20.69 -13.66
N THR A 434 32.91 -21.03 -13.28
CA THR A 434 31.75 -20.15 -13.40
C THR A 434 31.72 -19.18 -12.22
N GLU A 435 31.31 -17.96 -12.45
CA GLU A 435 31.01 -16.99 -11.39
C GLU A 435 29.53 -17.11 -11.03
N TYR A 436 29.25 -17.14 -9.75
CA TYR A 436 27.89 -17.17 -9.21
C TYR A 436 27.67 -16.02 -8.25
N GLN A 437 26.55 -15.36 -8.43
CA GLN A 437 26.02 -14.33 -7.53
C GLN A 437 24.67 -14.81 -7.03
N ILE A 438 24.45 -14.77 -5.72
CA ILE A 438 23.20 -15.19 -5.07
C ILE A 438 22.69 -14.09 -4.17
N ASP A 439 21.37 -14.00 -4.07
CA ASP A 439 20.65 -12.95 -3.36
C ASP A 439 19.23 -13.44 -3.01
N ASN A 440 18.52 -12.70 -2.17
CA ASN A 440 17.12 -12.98 -1.81
C ASN A 440 16.87 -14.49 -1.53
N ILE A 441 17.57 -15.00 -0.53
CA ILE A 441 17.41 -16.38 -0.07
C ILE A 441 16.19 -16.43 0.84
N VAL A 442 15.10 -17.05 0.38
CA VAL A 442 13.87 -17.18 1.17
C VAL A 442 13.49 -18.63 1.34
N ILE A 443 13.23 -19.02 2.59
CA ILE A 443 12.68 -20.35 2.93
C ILE A 443 11.39 -20.12 3.68
N SER A 444 10.31 -20.69 3.19
CA SER A 444 8.98 -20.55 3.80
C SER A 444 8.24 -21.88 3.87
N GLU A 445 7.32 -22.01 4.81
CA GLU A 445 6.33 -23.08 4.83
C GLU A 445 5.37 -22.94 3.64
N GLU A 446 4.85 -24.06 3.11
CA GLU A 446 3.80 -24.04 2.06
C GLU A 446 2.43 -23.74 2.64
#